data_a039bed1334293964cbeb1b6abfeba68
#
_entry.id   a039bed1334293964cbeb1b6abfeba68
#
_cell.length_a   1.000
_cell.length_b   1.000
_cell.length_c   1.000
_cell.angle_alpha   90.00
_cell.angle_beta   90.00
_cell.angle_gamma   90.00
#
_symmetry.space_group_name_H-M   'P 1'
#
loop_
_entity.id
_entity.type
_entity.pdbx_description
1 polymer ?
#
loop_
_entity_poly.entity_id
_entity_poly.type
_entity_poly.pdbx_seq_one_letter_code
_entity_poly.pdbx_strand_id
1 'polypeptide(L)'
;MARVVVTGGAGKLGRACVEELVRHGWDVVVFDRVSPPSESGAVFVPIDLTDYGQVLDAMLGVEERYVRPDALVHLAAVPAPGRVPDHLTFMNNISCTWNVVSAARRAGVTNIVWASSETVLGLPFETPPPYIPVDEEYPPRPESTYSLVKTLEEAMAAQLCRWNPELKMIGLRFSNVMEPADYARFPSFDDDAASRKWNLWGYIDARDGAQAVRLALESDLTGTEIFIIANADTVMSRPNADLIKEFYPDVEVRGDLGEHDTLLSIEKA
;
A
#
# COMPACT_ATOMS: atom_id res chain seq x y z
N MET A 1 8.77 -24.44 2.72
CA MET A 1 7.98 -23.37 2.08
C MET A 1 7.87 -22.27 3.12
N ALA A 2 8.28 -21.07 2.79
CA ALA A 2 8.16 -19.94 3.72
C ALA A 2 6.68 -19.55 3.86
N ARG A 3 6.28 -19.20 5.07
CA ARG A 3 4.89 -18.83 5.39
C ARG A 3 4.74 -17.33 5.55
N VAL A 4 3.69 -16.78 4.97
CA VAL A 4 3.38 -15.36 5.08
C VAL A 4 1.93 -15.16 5.55
N VAL A 5 1.76 -14.26 6.53
CA VAL A 5 0.43 -13.75 6.88
C VAL A 5 0.13 -12.54 5.99
N VAL A 6 -1.04 -12.54 5.35
CA VAL A 6 -1.58 -11.41 4.60
C VAL A 6 -2.82 -10.90 5.32
N THR A 7 -2.78 -9.69 5.84
CA THR A 7 -3.98 -9.04 6.39
C THR A 7 -4.70 -8.27 5.30
N GLY A 8 -6.02 -8.23 5.34
CA GLY A 8 -6.80 -7.56 4.29
C GLY A 8 -6.84 -8.34 2.97
N GLY A 9 -6.66 -9.67 3.02
CA GLY A 9 -6.60 -10.53 1.84
C GLY A 9 -7.87 -10.59 1.00
N ALA A 10 -9.01 -10.14 1.51
CA ALA A 10 -10.26 -10.03 0.75
C ALA A 10 -10.40 -8.72 -0.05
N GLY A 11 -9.53 -7.72 0.18
CA GLY A 11 -9.51 -6.45 -0.56
C GLY A 11 -9.01 -6.58 -2.01
N LYS A 12 -9.12 -5.52 -2.83
CA LYS A 12 -8.62 -5.51 -4.23
C LYS A 12 -7.14 -5.95 -4.31
N LEU A 13 -6.26 -5.21 -3.67
CA LEU A 13 -4.84 -5.53 -3.64
C LEU A 13 -4.59 -6.86 -2.91
N GLY A 14 -5.32 -7.13 -1.82
CA GLY A 14 -5.16 -8.35 -1.03
C GLY A 14 -5.39 -9.62 -1.82
N ARG A 15 -6.44 -9.69 -2.64
CA ARG A 15 -6.72 -10.85 -3.51
C ARG A 15 -5.58 -11.09 -4.50
N ALA A 16 -5.11 -10.03 -5.15
CA ALA A 16 -3.99 -10.13 -6.08
C ALA A 16 -2.69 -10.56 -5.36
N CYS A 17 -2.41 -10.04 -4.16
CA CYS A 17 -1.25 -10.45 -3.36
C CYS A 17 -1.34 -11.92 -2.93
N VAL A 18 -2.50 -12.40 -2.50
CA VAL A 18 -2.68 -13.81 -2.14
C VAL A 18 -2.42 -14.70 -3.36
N GLU A 19 -2.99 -14.37 -4.51
CA GLU A 19 -2.79 -15.13 -5.75
C GLU A 19 -1.32 -15.13 -6.19
N GLU A 20 -0.66 -13.96 -6.17
CA GLU A 20 0.75 -13.82 -6.54
C GLU A 20 1.67 -14.62 -5.63
N LEU A 21 1.47 -14.54 -4.31
CA LEU A 21 2.29 -15.23 -3.33
C LEU A 21 2.11 -16.75 -3.40
N VAL A 22 0.88 -17.24 -3.52
CA VAL A 22 0.61 -18.69 -3.70
C VAL A 22 1.25 -19.20 -4.98
N ARG A 23 1.13 -18.45 -6.11
CA ARG A 23 1.74 -18.82 -7.39
C ARG A 23 3.26 -18.93 -7.29
N HIS A 24 3.89 -18.13 -6.43
CA HIS A 24 5.35 -18.15 -6.22
C HIS A 24 5.79 -19.03 -5.04
N GLY A 25 4.93 -19.91 -4.56
CA GLY A 25 5.29 -20.96 -3.62
C GLY A 25 5.33 -20.54 -2.15
N TRP A 26 4.68 -19.42 -1.80
CA TRP A 26 4.47 -19.07 -0.40
C TRP A 26 3.29 -19.87 0.19
N ASP A 27 3.42 -20.25 1.45
CA ASP A 27 2.32 -20.77 2.26
C ASP A 27 1.57 -19.57 2.88
N VAL A 28 0.40 -19.23 2.32
CA VAL A 28 -0.31 -17.98 2.62
C VAL A 28 -1.41 -18.22 3.65
N VAL A 29 -1.38 -17.43 4.71
CA VAL A 29 -2.45 -17.34 5.71
C VAL A 29 -3.08 -15.96 5.66
N VAL A 30 -4.39 -15.88 5.47
CA VAL A 30 -5.14 -14.62 5.41
C VAL A 30 -5.79 -14.32 6.74
N PHE A 31 -5.45 -13.16 7.31
CA PHE A 31 -6.13 -12.58 8.48
C PHE A 31 -7.07 -11.48 8.01
N ASP A 32 -8.36 -11.73 8.08
CA ASP A 32 -9.38 -10.77 7.65
C ASP A 32 -10.71 -11.10 8.38
N ARG A 33 -11.64 -10.17 8.36
CA ARG A 33 -13.03 -10.42 8.79
C ARG A 33 -13.86 -11.11 7.72
N VAL A 34 -13.44 -10.97 6.47
CA VAL A 34 -14.12 -11.52 5.29
C VAL A 34 -13.23 -12.55 4.63
N SER A 35 -13.81 -13.72 4.31
CA SER A 35 -13.07 -14.77 3.60
C SER A 35 -12.68 -14.31 2.19
N PRO A 36 -11.43 -14.52 1.77
CA PRO A 36 -11.07 -14.41 0.37
C PRO A 36 -11.81 -15.49 -0.46
N PRO A 37 -11.79 -15.41 -1.81
CA PRO A 37 -12.33 -16.47 -2.64
C PRO A 37 -11.75 -17.85 -2.28
N SER A 38 -12.61 -18.89 -2.26
CA SER A 38 -12.22 -20.25 -1.83
C SER A 38 -11.12 -20.90 -2.68
N GLU A 39 -10.95 -20.43 -3.91
CA GLU A 39 -9.96 -20.94 -4.88
C GLU A 39 -8.56 -20.32 -4.69
N SER A 40 -8.40 -19.43 -3.73
CA SER A 40 -7.14 -18.69 -3.51
C SER A 40 -5.95 -19.59 -3.09
N GLY A 41 -6.22 -20.80 -2.59
CA GLY A 41 -5.18 -21.69 -2.05
C GLY A 41 -4.61 -21.26 -0.69
N ALA A 42 -5.11 -20.19 -0.10
CA ALA A 42 -4.68 -19.68 1.19
C ALA A 42 -5.53 -20.22 2.35
N VAL A 43 -4.92 -20.33 3.52
CA VAL A 43 -5.65 -20.60 4.77
C VAL A 43 -6.30 -19.31 5.26
N PHE A 44 -7.59 -19.35 5.56
CA PHE A 44 -8.31 -18.20 6.10
C PHE A 44 -8.53 -18.30 7.60
N VAL A 45 -8.21 -17.24 8.32
CA VAL A 45 -8.43 -17.10 9.76
C VAL A 45 -9.27 -15.83 9.99
N PRO A 46 -10.53 -15.95 10.42
CA PRO A 46 -11.38 -14.80 10.70
C PRO A 46 -10.90 -14.09 11.96
N ILE A 47 -10.45 -12.84 11.83
CA ILE A 47 -9.88 -12.04 12.93
C ILE A 47 -10.34 -10.61 12.85
N ASP A 48 -10.67 -10.03 13.99
CA ASP A 48 -10.75 -8.58 14.16
C ASP A 48 -9.36 -8.03 14.52
N LEU A 49 -8.72 -7.34 13.58
CA LEU A 49 -7.37 -6.80 13.77
C LEU A 49 -7.29 -5.67 14.80
N THR A 50 -8.44 -5.13 15.23
CA THR A 50 -8.49 -4.15 16.33
C THR A 50 -8.40 -4.83 17.71
N ASP A 51 -8.59 -6.14 17.78
CA ASP A 51 -8.43 -6.97 18.99
C ASP A 51 -7.02 -7.55 19.04
N TYR A 52 -6.18 -6.98 19.91
CA TYR A 52 -4.79 -7.43 20.04
C TYR A 52 -4.66 -8.88 20.48
N GLY A 53 -5.57 -9.38 21.34
CA GLY A 53 -5.56 -10.76 21.82
C GLY A 53 -5.73 -11.77 20.67
N GLN A 54 -6.76 -11.56 19.82
CA GLN A 54 -6.99 -12.38 18.64
C GLN A 54 -5.78 -12.37 17.69
N VAL A 55 -5.24 -11.17 17.42
CA VAL A 55 -4.08 -11.03 16.51
C VAL A 55 -2.85 -11.73 17.07
N LEU A 56 -2.58 -11.60 18.37
CA LEU A 56 -1.41 -12.22 18.99
C LEU A 56 -1.53 -13.75 19.01
N ASP A 57 -2.66 -14.29 19.42
CA ASP A 57 -2.90 -15.75 19.46
C ASP A 57 -2.75 -16.36 18.06
N ALA A 58 -3.35 -15.74 17.07
CA ALA A 58 -3.21 -16.16 15.68
C ALA A 58 -1.76 -16.06 15.18
N MET A 59 -1.07 -14.94 15.45
CA MET A 59 0.32 -14.74 15.00
C MET A 59 1.30 -15.70 15.69
N LEU A 60 1.03 -16.13 16.93
CA LEU A 60 1.83 -17.12 17.64
C LEU A 60 1.55 -18.55 17.17
N GLY A 61 0.53 -18.79 16.36
CA GLY A 61 0.14 -20.11 15.90
C GLY A 61 -0.39 -20.99 17.04
N VAL A 62 -1.14 -20.40 17.99
CA VAL A 62 -1.75 -21.13 19.11
C VAL A 62 -2.86 -22.06 18.61
N GLU A 63 -3.48 -21.75 17.49
CA GLU A 63 -4.39 -22.65 16.80
C GLU A 63 -3.61 -23.74 16.05
N GLU A 64 -4.02 -25.00 16.19
CA GLU A 64 -3.35 -26.19 15.61
C GLU A 64 -3.30 -26.20 14.06
N ARG A 65 -3.89 -25.20 13.40
CA ARG A 65 -4.04 -25.17 11.94
C ARG A 65 -2.81 -24.69 11.19
N TYR A 66 -1.89 -23.98 11.84
CA TYR A 66 -0.68 -23.47 11.20
C TYR A 66 0.45 -23.15 12.20
N VAL A 67 1.67 -23.14 11.67
CA VAL A 67 2.89 -22.77 12.40
C VAL A 67 3.11 -21.27 12.28
N ARG A 68 3.92 -20.65 13.12
CA ARG A 68 4.30 -19.24 13.07
C ARG A 68 4.70 -18.81 11.66
N PRO A 69 4.33 -17.60 11.22
CA PRO A 69 4.75 -17.07 9.94
C PRO A 69 6.21 -16.62 9.93
N ASP A 70 6.84 -16.66 8.76
CA ASP A 70 8.17 -16.13 8.51
C ASP A 70 8.12 -14.65 8.09
N ALA A 71 6.98 -14.22 7.54
CA ALA A 71 6.79 -12.86 7.02
C ALA A 71 5.36 -12.35 7.23
N LEU A 72 5.21 -11.04 7.14
CA LEU A 72 3.94 -10.34 7.24
C LEU A 72 3.74 -9.38 6.06
N VAL A 73 2.55 -9.44 5.44
CA VAL A 73 2.03 -8.43 4.51
C VAL A 73 0.79 -7.78 5.16
N HIS A 74 0.88 -6.50 5.49
CA HIS A 74 -0.21 -5.78 6.14
C HIS A 74 -0.90 -4.81 5.16
N LEU A 75 -2.08 -5.21 4.66
CA LEU A 75 -2.88 -4.43 3.71
C LEU A 75 -4.23 -3.99 4.30
N ALA A 76 -4.62 -4.52 5.45
CA ALA A 76 -5.90 -4.23 6.07
C ALA A 76 -5.97 -2.80 6.58
N ALA A 77 -6.93 -2.05 6.10
CA ALA A 77 -7.24 -0.68 6.54
C ALA A 77 -8.66 -0.28 6.10
N VAL A 78 -9.19 0.79 6.68
CA VAL A 78 -10.17 1.63 5.98
C VAL A 78 -9.41 2.31 4.84
N PRO A 79 -9.70 2.02 3.55
CA PRO A 79 -8.72 2.18 2.47
C PRO A 79 -8.63 3.58 1.85
N ALA A 80 -9.43 4.54 2.32
CA ALA A 80 -9.46 5.89 1.76
C ALA A 80 -10.17 6.88 2.70
N PRO A 81 -9.94 8.20 2.54
CA PRO A 81 -10.71 9.23 3.23
C PRO A 81 -12.22 9.12 2.92
N GLY A 82 -13.06 9.56 3.87
CA GLY A 82 -14.51 9.69 3.66
C GLY A 82 -15.30 8.38 3.56
N ARG A 83 -14.69 7.21 3.81
CA ARG A 83 -15.40 5.91 3.85
C ARG A 83 -16.20 5.71 5.12
N VAL A 84 -15.68 6.19 6.22
CA VAL A 84 -16.30 6.22 7.54
C VAL A 84 -15.90 7.53 8.23
N PRO A 85 -16.54 7.92 9.36
CA PRO A 85 -16.12 9.09 10.13
C PRO A 85 -14.62 9.05 10.49
N ASP A 86 -13.99 10.22 10.53
CA ASP A 86 -12.53 10.38 10.70
C ASP A 86 -11.98 9.68 11.94
N HIS A 87 -12.66 9.79 13.09
CA HIS A 87 -12.20 9.12 14.30
C HIS A 87 -12.22 7.59 14.17
N LEU A 88 -13.17 7.01 13.41
CA LEU A 88 -13.20 5.58 13.14
C LEU A 88 -12.09 5.19 12.18
N THR A 89 -11.80 6.00 11.15
CA THR A 89 -10.66 5.80 10.26
C THR A 89 -9.35 5.79 11.05
N PHE A 90 -9.16 6.80 11.91
CA PHE A 90 -7.95 6.93 12.73
C PHE A 90 -7.79 5.73 13.67
N MET A 91 -8.79 5.47 14.51
CA MET A 91 -8.71 4.42 15.53
C MET A 91 -8.59 3.03 14.92
N ASN A 92 -9.35 2.74 13.85
CA ASN A 92 -9.26 1.44 13.19
C ASN A 92 -7.87 1.21 12.60
N ASN A 93 -7.39 2.14 11.78
CA ASN A 93 -6.16 1.91 11.02
C ASN A 93 -4.92 1.86 11.93
N ILE A 94 -4.77 2.85 12.83
CA ILE A 94 -3.61 2.87 13.73
C ILE A 94 -3.61 1.67 14.69
N SER A 95 -4.77 1.25 15.20
CA SER A 95 -4.88 0.09 16.09
C SER A 95 -4.58 -1.20 15.35
N CYS A 96 -5.14 -1.39 14.15
CA CYS A 96 -4.85 -2.58 13.32
C CYS A 96 -3.36 -2.69 13.03
N THR A 97 -2.73 -1.61 12.55
CA THR A 97 -1.30 -1.62 12.21
C THR A 97 -0.44 -1.88 13.44
N TRP A 98 -0.71 -1.19 14.55
CA TRP A 98 0.02 -1.43 15.80
C TRP A 98 -0.12 -2.87 16.29
N ASN A 99 -1.34 -3.40 16.33
CA ASN A 99 -1.62 -4.75 16.82
C ASN A 99 -0.91 -5.80 15.98
N VAL A 100 -1.03 -5.69 14.65
CA VAL A 100 -0.45 -6.65 13.71
C VAL A 100 1.07 -6.63 13.77
N VAL A 101 1.70 -5.45 13.69
CA VAL A 101 3.16 -5.31 13.75
C VAL A 101 3.72 -5.71 15.12
N SER A 102 3.05 -5.34 16.21
CA SER A 102 3.46 -5.71 17.57
C SER A 102 3.39 -7.22 17.79
N ALA A 103 2.31 -7.87 17.32
CA ALA A 103 2.15 -9.33 17.43
C ALA A 103 3.19 -10.07 16.56
N ALA A 104 3.43 -9.61 15.32
CA ALA A 104 4.43 -10.17 14.41
C ALA A 104 5.83 -10.16 15.07
N ARG A 105 6.25 -9.02 15.62
CA ARG A 105 7.52 -8.89 16.33
C ARG A 105 7.61 -9.83 17.54
N ARG A 106 6.53 -10.01 18.29
CA ARG A 106 6.49 -10.97 19.42
C ARG A 106 6.56 -12.41 18.95
N ALA A 107 6.06 -12.72 17.77
CA ALA A 107 6.19 -14.02 17.13
C ALA A 107 7.57 -14.23 16.50
N GLY A 108 8.46 -13.24 16.52
CA GLY A 108 9.80 -13.32 15.92
C GLY A 108 9.82 -13.05 14.41
N VAL A 109 8.74 -12.51 13.84
CA VAL A 109 8.69 -12.09 12.44
C VAL A 109 9.47 -10.79 12.27
N THR A 110 10.47 -10.82 11.40
CA THR A 110 11.35 -9.67 11.11
C THR A 110 11.20 -9.16 9.68
N ASN A 111 10.46 -9.84 8.82
CA ASN A 111 10.22 -9.45 7.42
C ASN A 111 8.78 -8.96 7.27
N ILE A 112 8.60 -7.64 7.17
CA ILE A 112 7.29 -6.99 7.15
C ILE A 112 7.21 -6.07 5.93
N VAL A 113 6.15 -6.24 5.15
CA VAL A 113 5.74 -5.31 4.08
C VAL A 113 4.37 -4.76 4.41
N TRP A 114 4.17 -3.45 4.27
CA TRP A 114 2.84 -2.87 4.53
C TRP A 114 2.43 -1.85 3.46
N ALA A 115 1.12 -1.69 3.30
CA ALA A 115 0.56 -0.67 2.43
C ALA A 115 0.61 0.70 3.12
N SER A 116 1.50 1.58 2.67
CA SER A 116 1.36 3.02 2.79
C SER A 116 0.47 3.54 1.66
N SER A 117 0.53 4.81 1.32
CA SER A 117 -0.35 5.40 0.32
C SER A 117 0.28 6.63 -0.34
N GLU A 118 -0.01 6.83 -1.63
CA GLU A 118 0.30 8.10 -2.32
C GLU A 118 -0.31 9.32 -1.62
N THR A 119 -1.37 9.13 -0.82
CA THR A 119 -2.04 10.23 -0.12
C THR A 119 -1.16 10.95 0.90
N VAL A 120 -0.04 10.34 1.34
CA VAL A 120 0.95 11.00 2.20
C VAL A 120 1.67 12.15 1.49
N LEU A 121 1.63 12.19 0.14
CA LEU A 121 2.28 13.20 -0.70
C LEU A 121 1.49 14.51 -0.84
N GLY A 122 0.41 14.71 -0.09
CA GLY A 122 -0.37 15.95 -0.12
C GLY A 122 -1.61 15.91 -0.99
N LEU A 123 -2.10 14.71 -1.34
CA LEU A 123 -3.34 14.55 -2.07
C LEU A 123 -4.54 15.14 -1.30
N PRO A 124 -5.45 15.85 -1.98
CA PRO A 124 -5.69 15.90 -3.42
C PRO A 124 -4.92 16.97 -4.20
N PHE A 125 -3.78 17.43 -3.73
CA PHE A 125 -2.95 18.46 -4.33
C PHE A 125 -3.68 19.81 -4.56
N GLU A 126 -4.51 20.21 -3.59
CA GLU A 126 -5.04 21.59 -3.55
C GLU A 126 -3.88 22.60 -3.46
N THR A 127 -2.83 22.28 -2.73
CA THR A 127 -1.53 22.89 -2.87
C THR A 127 -0.71 22.02 -3.84
N PRO A 128 -0.34 22.54 -5.01
CA PRO A 128 0.47 21.79 -5.97
C PRO A 128 1.76 21.26 -5.37
N PRO A 129 2.28 20.12 -5.84
CA PRO A 129 3.59 19.64 -5.43
C PRO A 129 4.67 20.63 -5.92
N PRO A 130 5.85 20.68 -5.29
CA PRO A 130 6.91 21.58 -5.70
C PRO A 130 7.54 21.18 -7.04
N TYR A 131 7.43 19.93 -7.43
CA TYR A 131 7.97 19.38 -8.68
C TYR A 131 7.21 18.12 -9.12
N ILE A 132 7.34 17.80 -10.38
CA ILE A 132 6.81 16.60 -11.05
C ILE A 132 7.97 15.96 -11.85
N PRO A 133 8.14 14.62 -11.85
CA PRO A 133 7.42 13.62 -11.03
C PRO A 133 7.72 13.77 -9.54
N VAL A 134 6.70 13.50 -8.71
CA VAL A 134 6.85 13.50 -7.24
C VAL A 134 7.52 12.19 -6.82
N ASP A 135 8.56 12.26 -6.00
CA ASP A 135 9.35 11.12 -5.51
C ASP A 135 9.25 10.95 -3.98
N GLU A 136 10.01 10.00 -3.43
CA GLU A 136 10.05 9.72 -2.00
C GLU A 136 10.77 10.78 -1.17
N GLU A 137 11.55 11.67 -1.78
CA GLU A 137 12.23 12.78 -1.10
C GLU A 137 11.24 13.90 -0.75
N TYR A 138 10.07 13.95 -1.42
CA TYR A 138 9.03 14.89 -1.04
C TYR A 138 8.52 14.58 0.38
N PRO A 139 8.67 15.53 1.32
CA PRO A 139 8.30 15.30 2.71
C PRO A 139 6.79 15.06 2.83
N PRO A 140 6.38 14.10 3.69
CA PRO A 140 4.97 13.81 3.92
C PRO A 140 4.17 15.07 4.28
N ARG A 141 3.05 15.24 3.59
CA ARG A 141 2.10 16.34 3.77
C ARG A 141 0.67 15.79 3.84
N PRO A 142 0.28 15.14 4.95
CA PRO A 142 -1.06 14.55 5.06
C PRO A 142 -2.15 15.62 5.06
N GLU A 143 -3.14 15.49 4.16
CA GLU A 143 -4.28 16.41 4.04
C GLU A 143 -5.61 15.73 4.46
N SER A 144 -5.56 14.56 5.07
CA SER A 144 -6.72 13.84 5.58
C SER A 144 -6.36 12.99 6.79
N THR A 145 -7.36 12.57 7.57
CA THR A 145 -7.16 11.63 8.68
C THR A 145 -6.56 10.30 8.20
N TYR A 146 -6.95 9.82 7.03
CA TYR A 146 -6.38 8.62 6.44
C TYR A 146 -4.87 8.79 6.14
N SER A 147 -4.50 9.86 5.44
CA SER A 147 -3.10 10.14 5.12
C SER A 147 -2.26 10.45 6.36
N LEU A 148 -2.85 11.08 7.39
CA LEU A 148 -2.19 11.28 8.67
C LEU A 148 -1.81 9.93 9.32
N VAL A 149 -2.72 8.96 9.35
CA VAL A 149 -2.41 7.64 9.89
C VAL A 149 -1.31 6.98 9.08
N LYS A 150 -1.35 7.02 7.75
CA LYS A 150 -0.29 6.46 6.90
C LYS A 150 1.08 7.10 7.16
N THR A 151 1.13 8.42 7.39
CA THR A 151 2.36 9.13 7.79
C THR A 151 2.86 8.66 9.16
N LEU A 152 1.95 8.46 10.12
CA LEU A 152 2.31 7.94 11.45
C LEU A 152 2.81 6.49 11.38
N GLU A 153 2.26 5.65 10.49
CA GLU A 153 2.73 4.28 10.26
C GLU A 153 4.16 4.27 9.70
N GLU A 154 4.50 5.16 8.75
CA GLU A 154 5.87 5.32 8.24
C GLU A 154 6.85 5.76 9.34
N ALA A 155 6.46 6.76 10.15
CA ALA A 155 7.26 7.21 11.29
C ALA A 155 7.43 6.11 12.35
N MET A 156 6.40 5.32 12.60
CA MET A 156 6.44 4.18 13.53
C MET A 156 7.42 3.12 13.03
N ALA A 157 7.38 2.76 11.75
CA ALA A 157 8.28 1.77 11.16
C ALA A 157 9.74 2.17 11.34
N ALA A 158 10.08 3.45 11.11
CA ALA A 158 11.43 3.98 11.31
C ALA A 158 11.92 3.79 12.75
N GLN A 159 11.04 4.07 13.75
CA GLN A 159 11.41 3.88 15.16
C GLN A 159 11.52 2.40 15.54
N LEU A 160 10.64 1.55 15.04
CA LEU A 160 10.67 0.12 15.33
C LEU A 160 11.93 -0.55 14.77
N CYS A 161 12.35 -0.21 13.55
CA CYS A 161 13.59 -0.67 12.95
C CYS A 161 14.82 -0.14 13.71
N ARG A 162 14.78 1.11 14.19
CA ARG A 162 15.85 1.65 15.06
C ARG A 162 15.97 0.90 16.38
N TRP A 163 14.86 0.43 16.95
CA TRP A 163 14.87 -0.36 18.21
C TRP A 163 15.29 -1.82 17.98
N ASN A 164 15.03 -2.35 16.79
CA ASN A 164 15.40 -3.71 16.40
C ASN A 164 16.06 -3.69 15.01
N PRO A 165 17.41 -3.68 14.94
CA PRO A 165 18.15 -3.63 13.67
C PRO A 165 17.95 -4.84 12.74
N GLU A 166 17.44 -5.97 13.26
CA GLU A 166 17.10 -7.14 12.44
C GLU A 166 15.75 -7.01 11.73
N LEU A 167 14.95 -6.02 12.14
CA LEU A 167 13.63 -5.79 11.56
C LEU A 167 13.75 -5.13 10.20
N LYS A 168 13.16 -5.76 9.19
CA LYS A 168 12.91 -5.18 7.87
C LYS A 168 11.46 -4.75 7.78
N MET A 169 11.21 -3.47 7.51
CA MET A 169 9.87 -2.93 7.26
C MET A 169 9.88 -2.12 5.97
N ILE A 170 9.19 -2.63 4.94
CA ILE A 170 9.11 -1.97 3.62
C ILE A 170 7.70 -1.42 3.43
N GLY A 171 7.60 -0.10 3.35
CA GLY A 171 6.34 0.61 3.10
C GLY A 171 6.15 0.90 1.62
N LEU A 172 4.99 0.54 1.09
CA LEU A 172 4.65 0.74 -0.31
C LEU A 172 3.56 1.81 -0.40
N ARG A 173 3.92 2.99 -0.89
CA ARG A 173 2.98 4.09 -1.16
C ARG A 173 2.23 3.79 -2.45
N PHE A 174 1.22 2.92 -2.35
CA PHE A 174 0.41 2.57 -3.50
C PHE A 174 -0.36 3.77 -4.04
N SER A 175 -0.29 3.94 -5.36
CA SER A 175 -1.23 4.76 -6.09
C SER A 175 -2.61 4.11 -6.13
N ASN A 176 -3.58 4.73 -6.78
CA ASN A 176 -4.96 4.24 -6.80
C ASN A 176 -5.05 2.82 -7.39
N VAL A 177 -5.27 1.83 -6.54
CA VAL A 177 -5.29 0.42 -6.94
C VAL A 177 -6.49 0.12 -7.83
N MET A 178 -6.21 -0.39 -9.02
CA MET A 178 -7.18 -0.76 -10.05
C MET A 178 -7.10 -2.23 -10.43
N GLU A 179 -8.24 -2.79 -10.80
CA GLU A 179 -8.37 -4.12 -11.41
C GLU A 179 -8.69 -3.96 -12.90
N PRO A 180 -8.52 -5.00 -13.74
CA PRO A 180 -8.77 -4.89 -15.18
C PRO A 180 -10.16 -4.33 -15.55
N ALA A 181 -11.18 -4.58 -14.73
CA ALA A 181 -12.52 -4.03 -14.94
C ALA A 181 -12.59 -2.49 -14.78
N ASP A 182 -11.68 -1.89 -14.00
CA ASP A 182 -11.63 -0.45 -13.78
C ASP A 182 -11.13 0.30 -15.04
N TYR A 183 -10.39 -0.35 -15.93
CA TYR A 183 -9.82 0.26 -17.15
C TYR A 183 -10.89 0.73 -18.15
N ALA A 184 -12.07 0.11 -18.12
CA ALA A 184 -13.20 0.57 -18.94
C ALA A 184 -13.60 2.03 -18.63
N ARG A 185 -13.14 2.59 -17.52
CA ARG A 185 -13.41 3.98 -17.12
C ARG A 185 -12.40 4.98 -17.67
N PHE A 186 -11.22 4.55 -18.15
CA PHE A 186 -10.15 5.46 -18.58
C PHE A 186 -10.62 6.46 -19.64
N PRO A 187 -11.37 6.08 -20.70
CA PRO A 187 -11.85 7.07 -21.66
C PRO A 187 -12.68 8.22 -21.05
N SER A 188 -13.42 7.95 -19.98
CA SER A 188 -14.22 8.99 -19.31
C SER A 188 -13.37 10.03 -18.56
N PHE A 189 -12.11 9.72 -18.25
CA PHE A 189 -11.21 10.67 -17.60
C PHE A 189 -10.63 11.70 -18.59
N ASP A 190 -10.51 11.33 -19.88
CA ASP A 190 -10.13 12.27 -20.93
C ASP A 190 -11.19 13.36 -21.17
N ASP A 191 -12.46 13.02 -20.96
CA ASP A 191 -13.57 13.99 -21.07
C ASP A 191 -13.56 15.00 -19.91
N ASP A 192 -13.07 14.58 -18.73
CA ASP A 192 -12.96 15.41 -17.51
C ASP A 192 -11.66 15.10 -16.77
N ALA A 193 -10.55 15.65 -17.25
CA ALA A 193 -9.24 15.44 -16.63
C ALA A 193 -9.17 15.99 -15.18
N ALA A 194 -9.98 16.98 -14.82
CA ALA A 194 -10.04 17.53 -13.48
C ALA A 194 -10.50 16.48 -12.45
N SER A 195 -11.33 15.52 -12.85
CA SER A 195 -11.83 14.44 -11.98
C SER A 195 -10.74 13.51 -11.45
N ARG A 196 -9.56 13.50 -12.10
CA ARG A 196 -8.41 12.64 -11.73
C ARG A 196 -7.14 13.41 -11.41
N LYS A 197 -7.16 14.75 -11.44
CA LYS A 197 -5.98 15.55 -11.10
C LYS A 197 -5.51 15.36 -9.65
N TRP A 198 -6.42 14.93 -8.79
CA TRP A 198 -6.19 14.79 -7.34
C TRP A 198 -5.02 13.85 -6.98
N ASN A 199 -4.63 12.93 -7.87
CA ASN A 199 -3.48 12.06 -7.70
C ASN A 199 -2.56 12.06 -8.94
N LEU A 200 -2.48 13.19 -9.65
CA LEU A 200 -1.64 13.33 -10.84
C LEU A 200 -1.95 12.29 -11.90
N TRP A 201 -3.21 11.89 -12.02
CA TRP A 201 -3.72 10.86 -12.94
C TRP A 201 -3.07 9.49 -12.80
N GLY A 202 -2.39 9.25 -11.66
CA GLY A 202 -1.71 7.98 -11.38
C GLY A 202 -2.66 6.83 -11.08
N TYR A 203 -2.15 5.62 -11.19
CA TYR A 203 -2.80 4.38 -10.75
C TYR A 203 -1.77 3.27 -10.58
N ILE A 204 -2.19 2.15 -10.01
CA ILE A 204 -1.44 0.90 -10.00
C ILE A 204 -2.38 -0.27 -10.28
N ASP A 205 -2.02 -1.16 -11.22
CA ASP A 205 -2.71 -2.44 -11.38
C ASP A 205 -2.50 -3.31 -10.14
N ALA A 206 -3.56 -3.92 -9.64
CA ALA A 206 -3.47 -4.77 -8.45
C ALA A 206 -2.46 -5.91 -8.59
N ARG A 207 -2.25 -6.42 -9.82
CA ARG A 207 -1.28 -7.48 -10.13
C ARG A 207 0.16 -6.99 -10.01
N ASP A 208 0.44 -5.79 -10.54
CA ASP A 208 1.77 -5.16 -10.45
C ASP A 208 2.04 -4.73 -9.00
N GLY A 209 1.02 -4.22 -8.30
CA GLY A 209 1.10 -3.96 -6.87
C GLY A 209 1.40 -5.22 -6.04
N ALA A 210 0.81 -6.36 -6.41
CA ALA A 210 1.09 -7.65 -5.77
C ALA A 210 2.52 -8.14 -6.07
N GLN A 211 3.01 -7.94 -7.29
CA GLN A 211 4.41 -8.21 -7.64
C GLN A 211 5.36 -7.36 -6.78
N ALA A 212 5.08 -6.07 -6.61
CA ALA A 212 5.87 -5.19 -5.75
C ALA A 212 5.92 -5.70 -4.30
N VAL A 213 4.80 -6.17 -3.75
CA VAL A 213 4.75 -6.80 -2.41
C VAL A 213 5.65 -8.04 -2.35
N ARG A 214 5.57 -8.94 -3.34
CA ARG A 214 6.41 -10.14 -3.37
C ARG A 214 7.90 -9.79 -3.46
N LEU A 215 8.28 -8.89 -4.35
CA LEU A 215 9.67 -8.46 -4.50
C LEU A 215 10.20 -7.78 -3.23
N ALA A 216 9.38 -6.99 -2.55
CA ALA A 216 9.73 -6.39 -1.26
C ALA A 216 9.97 -7.47 -0.17
N LEU A 217 9.14 -8.54 -0.12
CA LEU A 217 9.36 -9.68 0.78
C LEU A 217 10.67 -10.41 0.49
N GLU A 218 10.99 -10.61 -0.79
CA GLU A 218 12.14 -11.37 -1.27
C GLU A 218 13.44 -10.56 -1.31
N SER A 219 13.37 -9.24 -1.15
CA SER A 219 14.55 -8.36 -1.18
C SER A 219 15.46 -8.55 0.03
N ASP A 220 16.76 -8.26 -0.16
CA ASP A 220 17.78 -8.25 0.89
C ASP A 220 17.87 -6.91 1.64
N LEU A 221 16.88 -6.03 1.47
CA LEU A 221 16.80 -4.74 2.18
C LEU A 221 16.71 -4.97 3.69
N THR A 222 17.22 -4.03 4.45
CA THR A 222 17.23 -4.03 5.92
C THR A 222 16.72 -2.69 6.46
N GLY A 223 16.20 -2.69 7.68
CA GLY A 223 15.63 -1.48 8.27
C GLY A 223 14.31 -1.09 7.63
N THR A 224 14.05 0.22 7.52
CA THR A 224 12.82 0.70 6.87
C THR A 224 13.13 1.44 5.59
N GLU A 225 12.41 1.09 4.54
CA GLU A 225 12.42 1.76 3.24
C GLU A 225 11.00 2.02 2.77
N ILE A 226 10.83 3.12 2.05
CA ILE A 226 9.55 3.53 1.47
C ILE A 226 9.71 3.64 -0.04
N PHE A 227 8.71 3.12 -0.78
CA PHE A 227 8.67 3.15 -2.24
C PHE A 227 7.32 3.65 -2.73
N ILE A 228 7.31 4.50 -3.75
CA ILE A 228 6.10 4.84 -4.51
C ILE A 228 5.85 3.70 -5.51
N ILE A 229 4.63 3.17 -5.49
CA ILE A 229 4.21 2.08 -6.37
C ILE A 229 3.06 2.57 -7.26
N ALA A 230 3.40 2.89 -8.49
CA ALA A 230 2.50 3.31 -9.54
C ALA A 230 2.81 2.60 -10.85
N ASN A 231 1.86 2.56 -11.80
CA ASN A 231 2.15 2.14 -13.17
C ASN A 231 3.06 3.17 -13.84
N ALA A 232 3.77 2.73 -14.89
CA ALA A 232 4.69 3.60 -15.62
C ALA A 232 3.99 4.71 -16.42
N ASP A 233 2.68 4.57 -16.64
CA ASP A 233 1.83 5.51 -17.36
C ASP A 233 0.72 6.11 -16.49
N THR A 234 -0.02 7.06 -17.03
CA THR A 234 -1.21 7.65 -16.40
C THR A 234 -2.49 7.02 -16.95
N VAL A 235 -3.64 7.31 -16.29
CA VAL A 235 -4.97 6.91 -16.81
C VAL A 235 -5.44 7.74 -18.00
N MET A 236 -4.62 8.68 -18.50
CA MET A 236 -4.99 9.67 -19.51
C MET A 236 -4.43 9.31 -20.88
N SER A 237 -5.18 9.58 -21.95
CA SER A 237 -4.67 9.59 -23.30
C SER A 237 -4.12 10.96 -23.75
N ARG A 238 -4.42 12.01 -22.95
CA ARG A 238 -3.88 13.36 -23.17
C ARG A 238 -2.40 13.44 -22.77
N PRO A 239 -1.57 14.13 -23.58
CA PRO A 239 -0.15 14.32 -23.22
C PRO A 239 0.07 15.00 -21.89
N ASN A 240 1.07 14.57 -21.14
CA ASN A 240 1.48 15.17 -19.87
C ASN A 240 1.73 16.68 -19.97
N ALA A 241 2.34 17.14 -21.07
CA ALA A 241 2.62 18.54 -21.29
C ALA A 241 1.34 19.41 -21.28
N ASP A 242 0.24 18.88 -21.85
CA ASP A 242 -1.04 19.60 -21.87
C ASP A 242 -1.71 19.57 -20.49
N LEU A 243 -1.67 18.45 -19.79
CA LEU A 243 -2.21 18.29 -18.45
C LEU A 243 -1.49 19.18 -17.44
N ILE A 244 -0.15 19.19 -17.46
CA ILE A 244 0.66 20.03 -16.57
C ILE A 244 0.42 21.51 -16.86
N LYS A 245 0.40 21.90 -18.11
CA LYS A 245 0.13 23.29 -18.50
C LYS A 245 -1.23 23.78 -18.04
N GLU A 246 -2.24 22.91 -18.07
CA GLU A 246 -3.62 23.27 -17.68
C GLU A 246 -3.80 23.31 -16.16
N PHE A 247 -3.26 22.33 -15.43
CA PHE A 247 -3.57 22.14 -14.01
C PHE A 247 -2.44 22.52 -13.05
N TYR A 248 -1.20 22.55 -13.53
CA TYR A 248 0.01 22.78 -12.72
C TYR A 248 1.03 23.66 -13.44
N PRO A 249 0.61 24.84 -14.01
CA PRO A 249 1.46 25.66 -14.90
C PRO A 249 2.74 26.18 -14.24
N ASP A 250 2.74 26.32 -12.91
CA ASP A 250 3.85 26.89 -12.13
C ASP A 250 4.71 25.81 -11.45
N VAL A 251 4.41 24.51 -11.67
CA VAL A 251 5.16 23.40 -11.06
C VAL A 251 6.40 23.08 -11.88
N GLU A 252 7.54 22.94 -11.21
CA GLU A 252 8.79 22.51 -11.83
C GLU A 252 8.66 21.09 -12.39
N VAL A 253 9.01 20.89 -13.66
CA VAL A 253 9.14 19.55 -14.25
C VAL A 253 10.60 19.16 -14.22
N ARG A 254 10.92 18.02 -13.59
CA ARG A 254 12.27 17.50 -13.41
C ARG A 254 12.51 16.31 -14.34
N GLY A 255 13.69 16.28 -14.93
CA GLY A 255 14.11 15.19 -15.83
C GLY A 255 13.39 15.20 -17.18
N ASP A 256 13.56 14.11 -17.91
CA ASP A 256 12.91 13.88 -19.19
C ASP A 256 11.59 13.13 -18.94
N LEU A 257 10.48 13.83 -19.07
CA LEU A 257 9.14 13.27 -18.88
C LEU A 257 8.55 12.88 -20.26
N GLY A 258 8.25 11.61 -20.44
CA GLY A 258 7.57 11.10 -21.64
C GLY A 258 6.13 11.61 -21.74
N GLU A 259 5.56 11.42 -22.92
CA GLU A 259 4.24 11.96 -23.27
C GLU A 259 3.12 11.47 -22.32
N HIS A 260 3.23 10.25 -21.83
CA HIS A 260 2.22 9.61 -20.98
C HIS A 260 2.81 8.99 -19.70
N ASP A 261 4.07 9.28 -19.36
CA ASP A 261 4.70 8.74 -18.18
C ASP A 261 3.96 9.14 -16.91
N THR A 262 4.02 8.29 -15.89
CA THR A 262 3.47 8.63 -14.58
C THR A 262 4.12 9.88 -14.00
N LEU A 263 3.33 10.71 -13.33
CA LEU A 263 3.79 11.91 -12.63
C LEU A 263 4.17 11.63 -11.16
N LEU A 264 4.18 10.36 -10.78
CA LEU A 264 4.74 9.83 -9.54
C LEU A 264 6.01 9.07 -9.91
N SER A 265 7.16 9.43 -9.36
CA SER A 265 8.41 8.74 -9.69
C SER A 265 8.39 7.30 -9.21
N ILE A 266 8.73 6.38 -10.11
CA ILE A 266 8.88 4.94 -9.83
C ILE A 266 10.33 4.49 -9.96
N GLU A 267 11.28 5.43 -10.05
CA GLU A 267 12.69 5.13 -10.29
C GLU A 267 13.35 4.38 -9.12
N LYS A 268 12.84 4.59 -7.91
CA LYS A 268 13.38 3.93 -6.72
C LYS A 268 12.90 2.48 -6.61
N ALA A 269 11.71 2.17 -7.09
CA ALA A 269 11.08 0.85 -7.00
C ALA A 269 11.56 -0.08 -8.11
#